data_136b47f50c7d9254c914a41cc98a891e
#
_entry.id   136b47f50c7d9254c914a41cc98a891e
#
_cell.length_a   1.000
_cell.length_b   1.000
_cell.length_c   1.000
_cell.angle_alpha   90.00
_cell.angle_beta   90.00
_cell.angle_gamma   90.00
#
_symmetry.space_group_name_H-M   'P 1'
#
loop_
_entity.id
_entity.type
_entity.pdbx_description
1 polymer ?
#
loop_
_entity_poly.entity_id
_entity_poly.type
_entity_poly.pdbx_seq_one_letter_code
_entity_poly.pdbx_strand_id
1 'polypeptide(L)'
;MKAHDEPVEVEHLTRLNEYGPDDLFICCASFEDRCLSSALKIGVGFRVRFSIIFVIEEPFYKKQVDTNLFKLQIELGKRTSEGVFVIRCQRDDPVEGITQLKTIWPRCKPKDSDEPFITIDISGFTKIYLLELLHFLVAEQNLGIPRIIHTTQTYSPTKLTRGVEQITTVPNFFGTISFEKQTLLVLFLGFEPERSLTVWKHFSPSRTIALVTNPPRNGNLAYLEYARKNNSYLISQPTVEVRDVPADDPYAVRNMLEAVYHEVRDSFNMIIGPFGTKPQTVGVFLFCLEHPKAQVVYSFPVNYTRSYLQRKPGHTLLLPLAPVVKA
;
A
#
# COMPACT_ATOMS: atom_id res chain seq x y z
N MET A 1 -15.28 14.10 -10.53
CA MET A 1 -13.84 14.28 -10.92
C MET A 1 -13.57 13.41 -12.14
N LYS A 2 -13.02 13.94 -13.24
CA LYS A 2 -12.65 13.09 -14.38
C LYS A 2 -11.56 12.13 -13.91
N ALA A 3 -11.75 10.83 -14.14
CA ALA A 3 -10.71 9.85 -13.93
C ALA A 3 -9.50 10.21 -14.79
N HIS A 4 -8.32 10.32 -14.19
CA HIS A 4 -7.08 10.44 -14.93
C HIS A 4 -6.62 9.02 -15.27
N ASP A 5 -6.50 8.70 -16.54
CA ASP A 5 -6.03 7.38 -17.00
C ASP A 5 -4.54 7.14 -16.68
N GLU A 6 -3.82 8.17 -16.21
CA GLU A 6 -2.40 8.12 -15.88
C GLU A 6 -2.10 8.80 -14.53
N PRO A 7 -1.07 8.33 -13.80
CA PRO A 7 -0.60 9.00 -12.60
C PRO A 7 -0.18 10.45 -12.88
N VAL A 8 -0.61 11.38 -12.04
CA VAL A 8 -0.30 12.81 -12.17
C VAL A 8 0.68 13.23 -11.09
N GLU A 9 1.72 14.00 -11.46
CA GLU A 9 2.66 14.53 -10.46
C GLU A 9 2.00 15.56 -9.54
N VAL A 10 2.28 15.45 -8.23
CA VAL A 10 1.68 16.30 -7.20
C VAL A 10 1.97 17.79 -7.39
N GLU A 11 3.10 18.13 -8.01
CA GLU A 11 3.44 19.53 -8.31
C GLU A 11 2.44 20.19 -9.28
N HIS A 12 1.75 19.40 -10.09
CA HIS A 12 0.69 19.87 -10.99
C HIS A 12 -0.71 19.88 -10.34
N LEU A 13 -0.81 19.40 -9.09
CA LEU A 13 -2.07 19.35 -8.34
C LEU A 13 -2.35 20.62 -7.52
N THR A 14 -2.10 21.78 -8.12
CA THR A 14 -2.50 23.08 -7.54
C THR A 14 -4.01 23.18 -7.28
N ARG A 15 -4.79 22.23 -7.81
CA ARG A 15 -6.25 22.17 -7.77
C ARG A 15 -6.84 21.12 -6.85
N LEU A 16 -6.04 20.53 -5.93
CA LEU A 16 -6.55 19.51 -4.99
C LEU A 16 -7.75 20.02 -4.16
N ASN A 17 -7.79 21.32 -3.89
CA ASN A 17 -8.88 21.95 -3.16
C ASN A 17 -9.79 22.81 -4.06
N GLU A 18 -9.91 22.53 -5.33
CA GLU A 18 -10.75 23.32 -6.27
C GLU A 18 -12.22 23.42 -5.77
N TYR A 19 -12.70 22.42 -5.05
CA TYR A 19 -14.05 22.33 -4.52
C TYR A 19 -14.14 22.56 -2.98
N GLY A 20 -13.09 23.08 -2.39
CA GLY A 20 -13.00 23.34 -0.96
C GLY A 20 -11.88 22.56 -0.28
N PRO A 21 -11.69 22.74 1.03
CA PRO A 21 -10.68 22.03 1.80
C PRO A 21 -11.02 20.53 1.88
N ASP A 22 -9.98 19.70 1.90
CA ASP A 22 -10.14 18.28 2.22
C ASP A 22 -10.66 18.10 3.64
N ASP A 23 -11.43 17.05 3.86
CA ASP A 23 -11.84 16.65 5.21
C ASP A 23 -10.67 16.03 5.97
N LEU A 24 -9.94 15.12 5.32
CA LEU A 24 -8.84 14.39 5.93
C LEU A 24 -7.62 14.31 5.02
N PHE A 25 -6.44 14.48 5.62
CA PHE A 25 -5.17 14.09 5.05
C PHE A 25 -4.52 13.06 5.98
N ILE A 26 -4.28 11.84 5.48
CA ILE A 26 -3.73 10.74 6.26
C ILE A 26 -2.37 10.37 5.70
N CYS A 27 -1.34 10.28 6.53
CA CYS A 27 0.00 9.86 6.15
C CYS A 27 0.66 9.05 7.26
N CYS A 28 1.87 8.55 6.98
CA CYS A 28 2.65 7.80 7.96
C CYS A 28 4.06 8.36 8.05
N ALA A 29 4.49 8.75 9.23
CA ALA A 29 5.88 9.04 9.53
C ALA A 29 6.69 7.74 9.50
N SER A 30 7.72 7.72 8.69
CA SER A 30 8.60 6.57 8.47
C SER A 30 10.05 7.01 8.60
N PHE A 31 10.95 6.05 8.70
CA PHE A 31 12.38 6.32 8.60
C PHE A 31 12.82 6.69 7.16
N GLU A 32 11.97 6.47 6.17
CA GLU A 32 12.22 6.84 4.78
C GLU A 32 11.81 8.28 4.50
N ASP A 33 12.72 9.10 3.97
CA ASP A 33 12.46 10.54 3.71
C ASP A 33 11.34 10.79 2.69
N ARG A 34 10.98 9.80 1.87
CA ARG A 34 9.84 9.93 0.95
C ARG A 34 8.50 10.15 1.65
N CYS A 35 8.38 9.82 2.94
CA CYS A 35 7.17 10.11 3.71
C CYS A 35 6.89 11.62 3.87
N LEU A 36 7.90 12.47 3.63
CA LEU A 36 7.78 13.92 3.68
C LEU A 36 7.37 14.54 2.35
N SER A 37 7.53 13.79 1.25
CA SER A 37 7.51 14.36 -0.10
C SER A 37 6.19 15.00 -0.45
N SER A 38 5.06 14.37 -0.15
CA SER A 38 3.74 14.94 -0.41
C SER A 38 3.50 16.21 0.38
N ALA A 39 3.78 16.20 1.70
CA ALA A 39 3.60 17.35 2.57
C ALA A 39 4.45 18.55 2.16
N LEU A 40 5.65 18.31 1.57
CA LEU A 40 6.54 19.37 1.09
C LEU A 40 6.14 19.89 -0.31
N LYS A 41 5.61 19.02 -1.17
CA LYS A 41 5.31 19.32 -2.58
C LYS A 41 3.88 19.83 -2.80
N ILE A 42 2.91 19.41 -1.96
CA ILE A 42 1.55 19.93 -2.05
C ILE A 42 1.57 21.46 -1.98
N GLY A 43 0.89 22.10 -2.93
CA GLY A 43 0.85 23.56 -3.07
C GLY A 43 0.46 24.30 -1.79
N VAL A 44 0.98 25.51 -1.64
CA VAL A 44 0.73 26.36 -0.45
C VAL A 44 -0.75 26.67 -0.22
N GLY A 45 -1.58 26.57 -1.25
CA GLY A 45 -3.04 26.74 -1.19
C GLY A 45 -3.82 25.55 -0.67
N PHE A 46 -3.19 24.37 -0.54
CA PHE A 46 -3.87 23.18 -0.01
C PHE A 46 -4.31 23.40 1.44
N ARG A 47 -5.56 23.07 1.72
CA ARG A 47 -6.15 23.13 3.07
C ARG A 47 -6.85 21.82 3.38
N VAL A 48 -6.80 21.44 4.64
CA VAL A 48 -7.45 20.24 5.17
C VAL A 48 -8.02 20.55 6.56
N ARG A 49 -9.15 19.95 6.90
CA ARG A 49 -9.74 20.11 8.24
C ARG A 49 -8.89 19.40 9.28
N PHE A 50 -8.63 18.11 9.08
CA PHE A 50 -7.83 17.29 9.99
C PHE A 50 -6.71 16.56 9.26
N SER A 51 -5.55 16.50 9.90
CA SER A 51 -4.46 15.64 9.47
C SER A 51 -4.24 14.50 10.48
N ILE A 52 -4.02 13.29 9.99
CA ILE A 52 -3.72 12.11 10.82
C ILE A 52 -2.37 11.55 10.39
N ILE A 53 -1.43 11.52 11.33
CA ILE A 53 -0.08 11.01 11.12
C ILE A 53 0.07 9.69 11.88
N PHE A 54 0.13 8.59 11.17
CA PHE A 54 0.54 7.32 11.76
C PHE A 54 2.05 7.31 12.02
N VAL A 55 2.45 6.67 13.09
CA VAL A 55 3.86 6.44 13.44
C VAL A 55 3.99 4.94 13.71
N ILE A 56 4.45 4.20 12.71
CA ILE A 56 4.72 2.77 12.87
C ILE A 56 6.12 2.65 13.48
N GLU A 57 6.18 2.12 14.69
CA GLU A 57 7.43 2.02 15.44
C GLU A 57 8.43 1.11 14.73
N GLU A 58 9.65 1.60 14.57
CA GLU A 58 10.78 0.86 14.05
C GLU A 58 11.98 1.11 14.97
N PRO A 59 12.27 0.20 15.91
CA PRO A 59 13.24 0.43 16.99
C PRO A 59 14.63 0.83 16.47
N PHE A 60 15.09 0.23 15.36
CA PHE A 60 16.40 0.51 14.79
C PHE A 60 16.52 1.91 14.17
N TYR A 61 15.40 2.55 13.82
CA TYR A 61 15.35 3.84 13.13
C TYR A 61 14.52 4.88 13.87
N LYS A 62 14.28 4.68 15.17
CA LYS A 62 13.45 5.56 16.00
C LYS A 62 13.78 7.04 15.83
N LYS A 63 15.07 7.41 15.89
CA LYS A 63 15.51 8.81 15.75
C LYS A 63 15.10 9.41 14.40
N GLN A 64 15.19 8.64 13.30
CA GLN A 64 14.80 9.11 11.97
C GLN A 64 13.29 9.26 11.86
N VAL A 65 12.54 8.29 12.40
CA VAL A 65 11.07 8.35 12.45
C VAL A 65 10.60 9.58 13.23
N ASP A 66 11.16 9.82 14.43
CA ASP A 66 10.80 11.00 15.25
C ASP A 66 11.18 12.32 14.56
N THR A 67 12.30 12.36 13.85
CA THR A 67 12.72 13.53 13.05
C THR A 67 11.72 13.80 11.92
N ASN A 68 11.30 12.76 11.20
CA ASN A 68 10.35 12.90 10.10
C ASN A 68 8.93 13.21 10.61
N LEU A 69 8.52 12.64 11.75
CA LEU A 69 7.28 13.02 12.42
C LEU A 69 7.24 14.52 12.73
N PHE A 70 8.29 15.04 13.35
CA PHE A 70 8.36 16.47 13.68
C PHE A 70 8.23 17.36 12.45
N LYS A 71 8.91 17.02 11.35
CA LYS A 71 8.78 17.74 10.08
C LYS A 71 7.36 17.68 9.52
N LEU A 72 6.73 16.49 9.53
CA LEU A 72 5.33 16.32 9.08
C LEU A 72 4.36 17.16 9.93
N GLN A 73 4.53 17.17 11.24
CA GLN A 73 3.68 17.99 12.13
C GLN A 73 3.78 19.47 11.80
N ILE A 74 4.99 19.99 11.53
CA ILE A 74 5.19 21.38 11.11
C ILE A 74 4.51 21.67 9.77
N GLU A 75 4.78 20.84 8.75
CA GLU A 75 4.27 21.10 7.39
C GLU A 75 2.75 20.94 7.30
N LEU A 76 2.19 19.92 7.93
CA LEU A 76 0.75 19.71 7.94
C LEU A 76 0.05 20.70 8.86
N GLY A 77 0.65 21.11 9.99
CA GLY A 77 0.10 22.12 10.88
C GLY A 77 -0.15 23.47 10.18
N LYS A 78 0.67 23.84 9.19
CA LYS A 78 0.45 25.06 8.37
C LYS A 78 -0.79 25.00 7.48
N ARG A 79 -1.31 23.80 7.22
CA ARG A 79 -2.38 23.51 6.24
C ARG A 79 -3.67 23.01 6.89
N THR A 80 -3.58 22.57 8.14
CA THR A 80 -4.68 21.96 8.90
C THR A 80 -5.39 23.00 9.73
N SER A 81 -6.73 23.08 9.62
CA SER A 81 -7.53 24.10 10.30
C SER A 81 -8.06 23.67 11.66
N GLU A 82 -8.37 22.38 11.86
CA GLU A 82 -9.05 21.90 13.06
C GLU A 82 -8.15 21.02 13.96
N GLY A 83 -7.16 20.32 13.42
CA GLY A 83 -6.21 19.58 14.25
C GLY A 83 -5.37 18.53 13.56
N VAL A 84 -4.17 18.29 14.11
CA VAL A 84 -3.26 17.23 13.68
C VAL A 84 -3.22 16.15 14.76
N PHE A 85 -3.66 14.95 14.42
CA PHE A 85 -3.62 13.77 15.29
C PHE A 85 -2.40 12.91 14.98
N VAL A 86 -1.81 12.34 16.03
CA VAL A 86 -0.70 11.38 15.89
C VAL A 86 -1.13 10.06 16.50
N ILE A 87 -1.02 8.98 15.72
CA ILE A 87 -1.32 7.60 16.14
C ILE A 87 0.00 6.83 16.16
N ARG A 88 0.46 6.41 17.34
CA ARG A 88 1.63 5.57 17.50
C ARG A 88 1.20 4.11 17.64
N CYS A 89 1.82 3.24 16.85
CA CYS A 89 1.45 1.83 16.80
C CYS A 89 2.65 0.94 16.52
N GLN A 90 2.55 -0.31 16.95
CA GLN A 90 3.58 -1.32 16.77
C GLN A 90 3.65 -1.77 15.30
N ARG A 91 4.82 -2.20 14.85
CA ARG A 91 5.05 -2.64 13.47
C ARG A 91 4.19 -3.86 13.10
N ASP A 92 3.99 -4.76 14.03
CA ASP A 92 3.37 -6.07 13.87
C ASP A 92 1.91 -6.13 14.37
N ASP A 93 1.40 -5.04 14.92
CA ASP A 93 0.00 -4.92 15.36
C ASP A 93 -0.76 -3.80 14.62
N PRO A 94 -1.21 -4.04 13.38
CA PRO A 94 -2.01 -3.08 12.65
C PRO A 94 -3.40 -2.86 13.26
N VAL A 95 -3.92 -3.83 14.02
CA VAL A 95 -5.23 -3.74 14.68
C VAL A 95 -5.20 -2.68 15.77
N GLU A 96 -4.10 -2.59 16.54
CA GLU A 96 -3.92 -1.52 17.53
C GLU A 96 -4.01 -0.13 16.88
N GLY A 97 -3.28 0.08 15.77
CA GLY A 97 -3.29 1.36 15.07
C GLY A 97 -4.68 1.77 14.57
N ILE A 98 -5.46 0.83 14.03
CA ILE A 98 -6.83 1.08 13.61
C ILE A 98 -7.76 1.29 14.81
N THR A 99 -7.55 0.61 15.92
CA THR A 99 -8.31 0.82 17.17
C THR A 99 -8.10 2.24 17.70
N GLN A 100 -6.86 2.74 17.70
CA GLN A 100 -6.57 4.12 18.06
C GLN A 100 -7.24 5.11 17.08
N LEU A 101 -7.24 4.81 15.77
CA LEU A 101 -7.96 5.61 14.78
C LEU A 101 -9.47 5.66 15.10
N LYS A 102 -10.09 4.51 15.40
CA LYS A 102 -11.51 4.43 15.80
C LYS A 102 -11.82 5.28 17.03
N THR A 103 -10.90 5.39 17.97
CA THR A 103 -11.07 6.21 19.17
C THR A 103 -11.14 7.72 18.85
N ILE A 104 -10.33 8.19 17.89
CA ILE A 104 -10.35 9.61 17.50
C ILE A 104 -11.34 9.91 16.38
N TRP A 105 -11.86 8.88 15.70
CA TRP A 105 -12.72 9.01 14.52
C TRP A 105 -13.94 9.93 14.73
N PRO A 106 -14.70 9.85 15.86
CA PRO A 106 -15.85 10.72 16.10
C PRO A 106 -15.51 12.22 16.05
N ARG A 107 -14.24 12.58 16.29
CA ARG A 107 -13.76 13.97 16.31
C ARG A 107 -13.30 14.46 14.93
N CYS A 108 -12.82 13.57 14.08
CA CYS A 108 -12.17 13.92 12.81
C CYS A 108 -12.89 13.36 11.58
N LYS A 109 -13.93 12.55 11.74
CA LYS A 109 -14.68 12.02 10.60
C LYS A 109 -15.16 13.15 9.67
N PRO A 110 -15.27 12.89 8.37
CA PRO A 110 -15.90 13.83 7.45
C PRO A 110 -17.27 14.27 7.95
N LYS A 111 -17.63 15.53 7.70
CA LYS A 111 -19.00 15.97 7.92
C LYS A 111 -19.90 15.21 6.97
N ASP A 112 -21.19 15.05 7.34
CA ASP A 112 -22.19 14.36 6.52
C ASP A 112 -22.32 15.10 5.17
N SER A 113 -21.42 14.82 4.26
CA SER A 113 -21.41 15.23 2.86
C SER A 113 -21.50 13.97 2.02
N ASP A 114 -22.21 14.04 0.90
CA ASP A 114 -22.40 12.90 0.02
C ASP A 114 -21.06 12.36 -0.55
N GLU A 115 -20.05 13.22 -0.63
CA GLU A 115 -18.71 12.89 -1.13
C GLU A 115 -17.60 13.56 -0.30
N PRO A 116 -17.11 12.95 0.78
CA PRO A 116 -16.01 13.50 1.56
C PRO A 116 -14.69 13.46 0.79
N PHE A 117 -13.91 14.53 0.91
CA PHE A 117 -12.59 14.62 0.31
C PHE A 117 -11.51 14.09 1.28
N ILE A 118 -11.04 12.89 1.00
CA ILE A 118 -9.97 12.23 1.78
C ILE A 118 -8.76 12.00 0.88
N THR A 119 -7.60 12.43 1.34
CA THR A 119 -6.31 12.17 0.68
C THR A 119 -5.43 11.33 1.60
N ILE A 120 -4.85 10.25 1.06
CA ILE A 120 -3.92 9.38 1.78
C ILE A 120 -2.56 9.38 1.06
N ASP A 121 -1.50 9.77 1.76
CA ASP A 121 -0.13 9.49 1.30
C ASP A 121 0.30 8.11 1.81
N ILE A 122 0.36 7.14 0.89
CA ILE A 122 0.73 5.76 1.21
C ILE A 122 2.24 5.54 1.31
N SER A 123 3.07 6.56 1.07
CA SER A 123 4.53 6.42 0.92
C SER A 123 5.21 5.88 2.18
N GLY A 124 4.77 6.28 3.37
CA GLY A 124 5.33 5.87 4.66
C GLY A 124 4.75 4.57 5.23
N PHE A 125 3.55 4.15 4.81
CA PHE A 125 2.89 2.98 5.37
C PHE A 125 3.57 1.66 5.03
N THR A 126 3.50 0.67 5.93
CA THR A 126 3.66 -0.73 5.56
C THR A 126 2.40 -1.23 4.86
N LYS A 127 2.53 -2.28 4.05
CA LYS A 127 1.39 -2.76 3.24
C LYS A 127 0.25 -3.32 4.08
N ILE A 128 0.56 -3.94 5.21
CA ILE A 128 -0.46 -4.46 6.13
C ILE A 128 -1.27 -3.31 6.75
N TYR A 129 -0.62 -2.24 7.19
CA TYR A 129 -1.30 -1.05 7.70
C TYR A 129 -2.11 -0.33 6.62
N LEU A 130 -1.60 -0.32 5.38
CA LEU A 130 -2.33 0.26 4.26
C LEU A 130 -3.63 -0.49 3.97
N LEU A 131 -3.60 -1.82 3.97
CA LEU A 131 -4.79 -2.66 3.77
C LEU A 131 -5.83 -2.43 4.86
N GLU A 132 -5.41 -2.41 6.13
CA GLU A 132 -6.29 -2.18 7.27
C GLU A 132 -6.90 -0.76 7.27
N LEU A 133 -6.10 0.26 6.93
CA LEU A 133 -6.60 1.63 6.83
C LEU A 133 -7.64 1.77 5.72
N LEU A 134 -7.38 1.21 4.55
CA LEU A 134 -8.32 1.23 3.44
C LEU A 134 -9.59 0.45 3.77
N HIS A 135 -9.48 -0.70 4.43
CA HIS A 135 -10.63 -1.47 4.89
C HIS A 135 -11.47 -0.66 5.88
N PHE A 136 -10.84 -0.03 6.87
CA PHE A 136 -11.56 0.83 7.82
C PHE A 136 -12.32 1.94 7.12
N LEU A 137 -11.69 2.70 6.23
CA LEU A 137 -12.32 3.84 5.58
C LEU A 137 -13.43 3.42 4.61
N VAL A 138 -13.17 2.44 3.77
CA VAL A 138 -14.07 2.10 2.65
C VAL A 138 -15.13 1.08 3.07
N ALA A 139 -14.74 0.00 3.76
CA ALA A 139 -15.67 -1.07 4.11
C ALA A 139 -16.42 -0.80 5.43
N GLU A 140 -15.71 -0.36 6.50
CA GLU A 140 -16.37 -0.14 7.80
C GLU A 140 -17.07 1.22 7.88
N GLN A 141 -16.44 2.29 7.36
CA GLN A 141 -17.03 3.64 7.39
C GLN A 141 -17.86 3.96 6.16
N ASN A 142 -17.92 3.04 5.20
CA ASN A 142 -18.70 3.18 3.96
C ASN A 142 -18.36 4.45 3.16
N LEU A 143 -17.10 4.87 3.19
CA LEU A 143 -16.61 6.01 2.43
C LEU A 143 -16.24 5.61 1.01
N GLY A 144 -16.20 6.58 0.10
CA GLY A 144 -15.64 6.37 -1.24
C GLY A 144 -14.13 6.04 -1.20
N ILE A 145 -13.60 5.57 -2.31
CA ILE A 145 -12.15 5.35 -2.44
C ILE A 145 -11.43 6.69 -2.30
N PRO A 146 -10.50 6.82 -1.33
CA PRO A 146 -9.78 8.06 -1.11
C PRO A 146 -8.82 8.36 -2.28
N ARG A 147 -8.43 9.63 -2.41
CA ARG A 147 -7.31 10.00 -3.28
C ARG A 147 -6.02 9.46 -2.70
N ILE A 148 -5.23 8.76 -3.51
CA ILE A 148 -4.00 8.10 -3.07
C ILE A 148 -2.79 8.82 -3.67
N ILE A 149 -1.93 9.31 -2.81
CA ILE A 149 -0.62 9.84 -3.17
C ILE A 149 0.45 8.80 -2.87
N HIS A 150 1.37 8.60 -3.80
CA HIS A 150 2.52 7.73 -3.63
C HIS A 150 3.81 8.40 -4.12
N THR A 151 4.82 8.46 -3.26
CA THR A 151 6.18 8.85 -3.66
C THR A 151 7.00 7.61 -3.94
N THR A 152 7.51 7.51 -5.17
CA THR A 152 8.42 6.44 -5.57
C THR A 152 9.78 6.60 -4.88
N GLN A 153 10.62 5.59 -4.98
CA GLN A 153 12.02 5.68 -4.57
C GLN A 153 12.93 5.50 -5.77
N THR A 154 14.09 6.15 -5.74
CA THR A 154 15.12 5.88 -6.73
C THR A 154 15.55 4.41 -6.63
N TYR A 155 15.71 3.78 -7.79
CA TYR A 155 16.16 2.41 -7.86
C TYR A 155 17.57 2.26 -7.29
N SER A 156 17.75 1.24 -6.47
CA SER A 156 19.06 0.77 -6.01
C SER A 156 19.02 -0.76 -5.87
N PRO A 157 19.94 -1.50 -6.48
CA PRO A 157 19.96 -2.96 -6.46
C PRO A 157 20.48 -3.49 -5.12
N THR A 158 19.81 -3.15 -4.03
CA THR A 158 20.21 -3.54 -2.68
C THR A 158 19.09 -4.27 -1.96
N LYS A 159 19.44 -5.22 -1.10
CA LYS A 159 18.48 -5.87 -0.21
C LYS A 159 17.93 -4.84 0.78
N LEU A 160 16.62 -4.77 0.89
CA LEU A 160 15.91 -3.82 1.75
C LEU A 160 15.59 -4.40 3.13
N THR A 161 15.41 -5.72 3.20
CA THR A 161 15.09 -6.44 4.42
C THR A 161 15.97 -7.68 4.57
N ARG A 162 15.99 -8.25 5.76
CA ARG A 162 16.66 -9.52 6.06
C ARG A 162 15.71 -10.43 6.80
N GLY A 163 15.68 -11.69 6.34
CA GLY A 163 14.91 -12.76 6.95
C GLY A 163 13.40 -12.54 6.94
N VAL A 164 12.70 -13.51 7.46
CA VAL A 164 11.26 -13.46 7.73
C VAL A 164 11.07 -13.86 9.18
N GLU A 165 10.48 -12.98 9.96
CA GLU A 165 10.18 -13.20 11.37
C GLU A 165 8.87 -13.96 11.53
N GLN A 166 7.85 -13.54 10.78
CA GLN A 166 6.50 -14.08 10.90
C GLN A 166 5.77 -14.01 9.56
N ILE A 167 4.94 -15.01 9.30
CA ILE A 167 3.91 -14.98 8.24
C ILE A 167 2.56 -14.90 8.95
N THR A 168 1.71 -13.98 8.53
CA THR A 168 0.37 -13.80 9.07
C THR A 168 -0.65 -13.59 7.96
N THR A 169 -1.90 -13.95 8.22
CA THR A 169 -3.01 -13.46 7.42
C THR A 169 -3.29 -12.01 7.81
N VAL A 170 -3.50 -11.14 6.84
CA VAL A 170 -3.88 -9.75 7.09
C VAL A 170 -5.26 -9.74 7.76
N PRO A 171 -5.44 -9.07 8.91
CA PRO A 171 -6.75 -8.90 9.53
C PRO A 171 -7.77 -8.40 8.50
N ASN A 172 -9.05 -8.74 8.66
CA ASN A 172 -10.12 -8.42 7.71
C ASN A 172 -9.99 -9.02 6.29
N PHE A 173 -8.87 -9.72 5.97
CA PHE A 173 -8.64 -10.38 4.68
C PHE A 173 -8.37 -11.89 4.87
N PHE A 174 -9.10 -12.53 5.77
CA PHE A 174 -8.93 -13.95 6.10
C PHE A 174 -9.33 -14.88 4.96
N GLY A 175 -10.20 -14.42 4.06
CA GLY A 175 -10.76 -15.26 3.02
C GLY A 175 -11.67 -16.37 3.57
N THR A 176 -11.99 -17.30 2.69
CA THR A 176 -12.72 -18.53 3.05
C THR A 176 -12.05 -19.72 2.37
N ILE A 177 -11.61 -20.69 3.16
CA ILE A 177 -10.95 -21.89 2.66
C ILE A 177 -11.96 -23.03 2.58
N SER A 178 -12.12 -23.63 1.38
CA SER A 178 -12.84 -24.87 1.17
C SER A 178 -11.85 -26.03 1.13
N PHE A 179 -12.10 -27.07 1.92
CA PHE A 179 -11.23 -28.26 1.97
C PHE A 179 -11.27 -29.08 0.67
N GLU A 180 -12.30 -28.89 -0.16
CA GLU A 180 -12.43 -29.56 -1.44
C GLU A 180 -11.59 -28.92 -2.56
N LYS A 181 -11.09 -27.70 -2.33
CA LYS A 181 -10.33 -26.92 -3.30
C LYS A 181 -8.83 -26.99 -3.04
N GLN A 182 -8.08 -26.97 -4.13
CA GLN A 182 -6.62 -26.82 -4.07
C GLN A 182 -6.23 -25.40 -3.68
N THR A 183 -4.96 -25.17 -3.40
CA THR A 183 -4.44 -23.83 -3.08
C THR A 183 -3.73 -23.23 -4.29
N LEU A 184 -4.22 -22.05 -4.71
CA LEU A 184 -3.50 -21.13 -5.60
C LEU A 184 -2.85 -20.04 -4.77
N LEU A 185 -1.56 -19.83 -4.95
CA LEU A 185 -0.82 -18.72 -4.37
C LEU A 185 -0.48 -17.68 -5.46
N VAL A 186 -0.94 -16.44 -5.30
CA VAL A 186 -0.59 -15.31 -6.15
C VAL A 186 0.43 -14.44 -5.43
N LEU A 187 1.64 -14.33 -5.95
CA LEU A 187 2.74 -13.59 -5.33
C LEU A 187 3.14 -12.39 -6.18
N PHE A 188 2.98 -11.19 -5.66
CA PHE A 188 3.60 -10.00 -6.25
C PHE A 188 5.08 -9.97 -5.86
N LEU A 189 5.95 -10.17 -6.83
CA LEU A 189 7.38 -10.26 -6.58
C LEU A 189 8.03 -8.87 -6.54
N GLY A 190 8.66 -8.57 -5.42
CA GLY A 190 9.52 -7.42 -5.23
C GLY A 190 11.00 -7.78 -5.33
N PHE A 191 11.85 -6.97 -4.68
CA PHE A 191 13.31 -7.19 -4.62
C PHE A 191 13.75 -8.22 -3.58
N GLU A 192 12.85 -8.71 -2.76
CA GLU A 192 13.12 -9.49 -1.55
C GLU A 192 12.65 -10.93 -1.72
N PRO A 193 13.47 -11.78 -2.35
CA PRO A 193 13.08 -13.16 -2.64
C PRO A 193 12.83 -13.98 -1.38
N GLU A 194 13.49 -13.65 -0.27
CA GLU A 194 13.35 -14.37 1.00
C GLU A 194 11.90 -14.37 1.47
N ARG A 195 11.19 -13.24 1.35
CA ARG A 195 9.79 -13.12 1.76
C ARG A 195 8.85 -13.97 0.89
N SER A 196 8.98 -13.84 -0.43
CA SER A 196 8.17 -14.61 -1.38
C SER A 196 8.42 -16.11 -1.27
N LEU A 197 9.69 -16.50 -1.16
CA LEU A 197 10.10 -17.91 -1.07
C LEU A 197 9.65 -18.55 0.24
N THR A 198 9.73 -17.81 1.36
CA THR A 198 9.29 -18.33 2.67
C THR A 198 7.78 -18.55 2.68
N VAL A 199 6.99 -17.62 2.13
CA VAL A 199 5.54 -17.77 2.00
C VAL A 199 5.19 -18.92 1.06
N TRP A 200 5.87 -19.05 -0.09
CA TRP A 200 5.65 -20.14 -1.03
C TRP A 200 5.92 -21.52 -0.39
N LYS A 201 7.01 -21.65 0.35
CA LYS A 201 7.32 -22.89 1.10
C LYS A 201 6.31 -23.16 2.23
N HIS A 202 5.86 -22.13 2.91
CA HIS A 202 4.91 -22.25 4.03
C HIS A 202 3.57 -22.83 3.56
N PHE A 203 3.03 -22.30 2.46
CA PHE A 203 1.73 -22.72 1.95
C PHE A 203 1.78 -23.96 1.07
N SER A 204 2.95 -24.32 0.52
CA SER A 204 3.12 -25.47 -0.39
C SER A 204 1.98 -25.56 -1.44
N PRO A 205 1.73 -24.49 -2.23
CA PRO A 205 0.55 -24.40 -3.08
C PRO A 205 0.61 -25.38 -4.25
N SER A 206 -0.55 -25.84 -4.70
CA SER A 206 -0.67 -26.72 -5.88
C SER A 206 -0.36 -25.97 -7.18
N ARG A 207 -0.65 -24.65 -7.23
CA ARG A 207 -0.34 -23.75 -8.34
C ARG A 207 0.10 -22.41 -7.80
N THR A 208 1.05 -21.77 -8.46
CA THR A 208 1.51 -20.41 -8.12
C THR A 208 1.48 -19.53 -9.36
N ILE A 209 0.99 -18.29 -9.19
CA ILE A 209 1.15 -17.22 -10.17
C ILE A 209 2.09 -16.18 -9.57
N ALA A 210 3.27 -16.05 -10.17
CA ALA A 210 4.28 -15.07 -9.79
C ALA A 210 4.12 -13.83 -10.66
N LEU A 211 3.67 -12.74 -10.04
CA LEU A 211 3.47 -11.44 -10.68
C LEU A 211 4.76 -10.62 -10.55
N VAL A 212 5.53 -10.53 -11.63
CA VAL A 212 6.76 -9.75 -11.66
C VAL A 212 6.43 -8.31 -11.98
N THR A 213 6.90 -7.41 -11.11
CA THR A 213 6.61 -5.98 -11.23
C THR A 213 7.36 -5.35 -12.39
N ASN A 214 6.64 -4.87 -13.39
CA ASN A 214 7.19 -4.00 -14.43
C ASN A 214 7.46 -2.61 -13.87
N PRO A 215 8.56 -1.94 -14.26
CA PRO A 215 8.79 -0.56 -13.85
C PRO A 215 7.67 0.36 -14.37
N PRO A 216 7.45 1.52 -13.74
CA PRO A 216 6.60 2.56 -14.30
C PRO A 216 7.02 2.88 -15.74
N ARG A 217 6.12 3.42 -16.57
CA ARG A 217 6.36 3.70 -18.01
C ARG A 217 7.68 4.41 -18.34
N ASN A 218 8.15 5.28 -17.43
CA ASN A 218 9.45 5.97 -17.52
C ASN A 218 10.49 5.37 -16.57
N GLY A 219 10.27 4.15 -16.08
CA GLY A 219 11.11 3.52 -15.07
C GLY A 219 12.32 2.82 -15.65
N ASN A 220 13.32 2.56 -14.80
CA ASN A 220 14.53 1.87 -15.17
C ASN A 220 14.26 0.36 -15.35
N LEU A 221 14.49 -0.17 -16.56
CA LEU A 221 14.36 -1.61 -16.88
C LEU A 221 15.25 -2.50 -16.00
N ALA A 222 16.37 -1.99 -15.48
CA ALA A 222 17.18 -2.70 -14.52
C ALA A 222 16.42 -3.12 -13.26
N TYR A 223 15.31 -2.48 -12.94
CA TYR A 223 14.39 -2.89 -11.87
C TYR A 223 13.80 -4.29 -12.15
N LEU A 224 13.27 -4.48 -13.36
CA LEU A 224 12.66 -5.74 -13.77
C LEU A 224 13.69 -6.88 -13.80
N GLU A 225 14.85 -6.62 -14.40
CA GLU A 225 15.94 -7.59 -14.46
C GLU A 225 16.41 -8.01 -13.06
N TYR A 226 16.55 -7.05 -12.16
CA TYR A 226 16.96 -7.33 -10.79
C TYR A 226 15.89 -8.13 -10.02
N ALA A 227 14.61 -7.78 -10.18
CA ALA A 227 13.51 -8.52 -9.57
C ALA A 227 13.45 -9.97 -10.09
N ARG A 228 13.56 -10.17 -11.41
CA ARG A 228 13.60 -11.51 -12.03
C ARG A 228 14.80 -12.32 -11.55
N LYS A 229 16.01 -11.72 -11.56
CA LYS A 229 17.25 -12.38 -11.12
C LYS A 229 17.16 -12.83 -9.66
N ASN A 230 16.68 -11.96 -8.77
CA ASN A 230 16.56 -12.28 -7.35
C ASN A 230 15.54 -13.38 -7.07
N ASN A 231 14.45 -13.42 -7.82
CA ASN A 231 13.40 -14.43 -7.66
C ASN A 231 13.58 -15.64 -8.60
N SER A 232 14.75 -15.78 -9.27
CA SER A 232 15.00 -16.82 -10.30
C SER A 232 14.70 -18.24 -9.82
N TYR A 233 15.04 -18.57 -8.56
CA TYR A 233 14.74 -19.88 -8.00
C TYR A 233 13.22 -20.16 -7.96
N LEU A 234 12.42 -19.20 -7.52
CA LEU A 234 10.97 -19.34 -7.43
C LEU A 234 10.33 -19.42 -8.83
N ILE A 235 10.68 -18.49 -9.72
CA ILE A 235 10.09 -18.42 -11.07
C ILE A 235 10.50 -19.57 -11.99
N SER A 236 11.54 -20.34 -11.67
CA SER A 236 11.96 -21.53 -12.41
C SER A 236 11.26 -22.82 -11.97
N GLN A 237 10.42 -22.77 -10.93
CA GLN A 237 9.73 -23.98 -10.47
C GLN A 237 8.61 -24.40 -11.45
N PRO A 238 8.41 -25.69 -11.73
CA PRO A 238 7.42 -26.17 -12.71
C PRO A 238 5.98 -25.80 -12.40
N THR A 239 5.65 -25.56 -11.13
CA THR A 239 4.30 -25.19 -10.66
C THR A 239 4.07 -23.68 -10.63
N VAL A 240 5.05 -22.89 -11.11
CA VAL A 240 5.00 -21.42 -11.06
C VAL A 240 4.82 -20.86 -12.47
N GLU A 241 3.70 -20.21 -12.68
CA GLU A 241 3.41 -19.41 -13.87
C GLU A 241 3.86 -17.98 -13.62
N VAL A 242 4.54 -17.36 -14.59
CA VAL A 242 5.05 -15.99 -14.46
C VAL A 242 4.22 -15.05 -15.34
N ARG A 243 3.71 -13.98 -14.75
CA ARG A 243 3.04 -12.89 -15.47
C ARG A 243 3.66 -11.55 -15.07
N ASP A 244 3.62 -10.59 -15.96
CA ASP A 244 4.08 -9.22 -15.69
C ASP A 244 2.91 -8.35 -15.19
N VAL A 245 3.20 -7.43 -14.26
CA VAL A 245 2.20 -6.54 -13.67
C VAL A 245 2.76 -5.12 -13.50
N PRO A 246 2.00 -4.05 -13.81
CA PRO A 246 2.48 -2.69 -13.65
C PRO A 246 2.75 -2.34 -12.17
N ALA A 247 3.73 -1.46 -11.95
CA ALA A 247 4.16 -1.04 -10.62
C ALA A 247 3.20 -0.06 -9.94
N ASP A 248 2.50 0.76 -10.72
CA ASP A 248 1.84 2.00 -10.32
C ASP A 248 0.39 2.14 -10.78
N ASP A 249 -0.19 1.07 -11.33
CA ASP A 249 -1.59 1.03 -11.77
C ASP A 249 -2.42 0.05 -10.92
N PRO A 250 -3.14 0.53 -9.90
CA PRO A 250 -3.99 -0.30 -9.04
C PRO A 250 -5.12 -1.00 -9.80
N TYR A 251 -5.70 -0.37 -10.84
CA TYR A 251 -6.79 -0.99 -11.59
C TYR A 251 -6.31 -2.10 -12.50
N ALA A 252 -5.17 -1.95 -13.15
CA ALA A 252 -4.58 -3.04 -13.91
C ALA A 252 -4.29 -4.25 -13.01
N VAL A 253 -3.85 -4.01 -11.77
CA VAL A 253 -3.66 -5.07 -10.76
C VAL A 253 -5.00 -5.72 -10.39
N ARG A 254 -6.01 -4.92 -10.07
CA ARG A 254 -7.36 -5.43 -9.75
C ARG A 254 -7.93 -6.27 -10.90
N ASN A 255 -7.83 -5.79 -12.13
CA ASN A 255 -8.34 -6.48 -13.30
C ASN A 255 -7.58 -7.78 -13.60
N MET A 256 -6.28 -7.81 -13.36
CA MET A 256 -5.48 -9.04 -13.49
C MET A 256 -5.89 -10.08 -12.45
N LEU A 257 -6.09 -9.69 -11.19
CA LEU A 257 -6.56 -10.58 -10.14
C LEU A 257 -7.97 -11.10 -10.44
N GLU A 258 -8.84 -10.26 -10.99
CA GLU A 258 -10.17 -10.63 -11.46
C GLU A 258 -10.11 -11.73 -12.53
N ALA A 259 -9.28 -11.54 -13.56
CA ALA A 259 -9.08 -12.55 -14.61
C ALA A 259 -8.59 -13.88 -14.02
N VAL A 260 -7.59 -13.84 -13.12
CA VAL A 260 -7.12 -15.03 -12.42
C VAL A 260 -8.22 -15.69 -11.60
N TYR A 261 -9.00 -14.91 -10.86
CA TYR A 261 -10.07 -15.43 -10.02
C TYR A 261 -11.13 -16.16 -10.84
N HIS A 262 -11.54 -15.59 -11.98
CA HIS A 262 -12.48 -16.24 -12.89
C HIS A 262 -11.97 -17.57 -13.47
N GLU A 263 -10.65 -17.68 -13.71
CA GLU A 263 -10.06 -18.94 -14.17
C GLU A 263 -10.12 -20.06 -13.11
N VAL A 264 -10.06 -19.70 -11.81
CA VAL A 264 -9.70 -20.67 -10.76
C VAL A 264 -10.75 -20.84 -9.65
N ARG A 265 -11.71 -19.94 -9.52
CA ARG A 265 -12.63 -19.82 -8.37
C ARG A 265 -13.37 -21.12 -8.00
N ASP A 266 -13.61 -22.00 -8.96
CA ASP A 266 -14.34 -23.24 -8.72
C ASP A 266 -13.45 -24.37 -8.19
N SER A 267 -12.13 -24.31 -8.47
CA SER A 267 -11.18 -25.37 -8.16
C SER A 267 -10.12 -24.99 -7.11
N PHE A 268 -9.93 -23.70 -6.85
CA PHE A 268 -8.87 -23.24 -5.96
C PHE A 268 -9.35 -22.26 -4.89
N ASN A 269 -8.74 -22.36 -3.72
CA ASN A 269 -8.68 -21.29 -2.74
C ASN A 269 -7.58 -20.32 -3.15
N MET A 270 -7.87 -19.03 -3.21
CA MET A 270 -6.91 -18.02 -3.64
C MET A 270 -6.27 -17.32 -2.44
N ILE A 271 -4.94 -17.40 -2.36
CA ILE A 271 -4.10 -16.70 -1.36
C ILE A 271 -3.23 -15.69 -2.09
N ILE A 272 -3.18 -14.45 -1.62
CA ILE A 272 -2.45 -13.34 -2.25
C ILE A 272 -1.36 -12.84 -1.30
N GLY A 273 -0.09 -12.81 -1.80
CA GLY A 273 1.05 -12.21 -1.11
C GLY A 273 1.50 -10.92 -1.80
N PRO A 274 1.13 -9.71 -1.30
CA PRO A 274 1.42 -8.44 -1.97
C PRO A 274 2.83 -7.93 -1.64
N PHE A 275 3.90 -8.62 -2.09
CA PHE A 275 5.28 -8.23 -1.80
C PHE A 275 5.87 -7.24 -2.82
N GLY A 276 5.13 -6.86 -3.84
CA GLY A 276 5.49 -5.84 -4.82
C GLY A 276 5.43 -4.39 -4.30
N THR A 277 4.86 -3.47 -5.08
CA THR A 277 4.75 -2.04 -4.74
C THR A 277 3.53 -1.74 -3.86
N LYS A 278 3.47 -0.53 -3.27
CA LYS A 278 2.29 -0.08 -2.52
C LYS A 278 1.08 0.21 -3.42
N PRO A 279 1.22 0.79 -4.63
CA PRO A 279 0.10 0.87 -5.58
C PRO A 279 -0.50 -0.49 -5.93
N GLN A 280 0.34 -1.53 -6.10
CA GLN A 280 -0.15 -2.89 -6.30
C GLN A 280 -0.96 -3.39 -5.09
N THR A 281 -0.58 -3.03 -3.87
CA THR A 281 -1.35 -3.36 -2.66
C THR A 281 -2.72 -2.68 -2.64
N VAL A 282 -2.83 -1.46 -3.17
CA VAL A 282 -4.13 -0.80 -3.38
C VAL A 282 -4.99 -1.60 -4.37
N GLY A 283 -4.40 -2.09 -5.46
CA GLY A 283 -5.10 -2.96 -6.42
C GLY A 283 -5.59 -4.28 -5.81
N VAL A 284 -4.78 -4.88 -4.92
CA VAL A 284 -5.20 -6.06 -4.13
C VAL A 284 -6.39 -5.70 -3.23
N PHE A 285 -6.36 -4.55 -2.56
CA PHE A 285 -7.47 -4.07 -1.76
C PHE A 285 -8.77 -3.94 -2.59
N LEU A 286 -8.70 -3.28 -3.75
CA LEU A 286 -9.84 -3.11 -4.64
C LEU A 286 -10.44 -4.44 -5.07
N PHE A 287 -9.60 -5.42 -5.40
CA PHE A 287 -10.04 -6.77 -5.74
C PHE A 287 -10.73 -7.46 -4.56
N CYS A 288 -10.15 -7.39 -3.35
CA CYS A 288 -10.70 -8.06 -2.17
C CYS A 288 -12.03 -7.46 -1.70
N LEU A 289 -12.33 -6.19 -1.99
CA LEU A 289 -13.65 -5.60 -1.73
C LEU A 289 -14.78 -6.36 -2.46
N GLU A 290 -14.50 -6.81 -3.67
CA GLU A 290 -15.47 -7.55 -4.50
C GLU A 290 -15.39 -9.07 -4.26
N HIS A 291 -14.22 -9.56 -3.81
CA HIS A 291 -13.93 -10.98 -3.60
C HIS A 291 -13.44 -11.28 -2.17
N PRO A 292 -14.32 -11.16 -1.15
CA PRO A 292 -13.94 -11.35 0.26
C PRO A 292 -13.55 -12.79 0.60
N LYS A 293 -13.71 -13.73 -0.34
CA LYS A 293 -13.23 -15.12 -0.19
C LYS A 293 -11.73 -15.28 -0.44
N ALA A 294 -11.09 -14.31 -1.08
CA ALA A 294 -9.63 -14.32 -1.27
C ALA A 294 -8.92 -13.97 0.04
N GLN A 295 -7.90 -14.75 0.38
CA GLN A 295 -7.07 -14.51 1.56
C GLN A 295 -5.88 -13.63 1.19
N VAL A 296 -5.52 -12.67 2.05
CA VAL A 296 -4.28 -11.90 1.90
C VAL A 296 -3.32 -12.24 3.03
N VAL A 297 -2.07 -12.53 2.66
CA VAL A 297 -1.02 -12.88 3.62
C VAL A 297 0.12 -11.86 3.59
N TYR A 298 0.72 -11.63 4.72
CA TYR A 298 1.85 -10.74 4.89
C TYR A 298 3.01 -11.45 5.59
N SER A 299 4.23 -11.15 5.20
CA SER A 299 5.42 -11.61 5.90
C SER A 299 6.17 -10.42 6.51
N PHE A 300 6.36 -10.45 7.83
CA PHE A 300 7.18 -9.45 8.52
C PHE A 300 8.66 -9.77 8.32
N PRO A 301 9.49 -8.79 7.91
CA PRO A 301 10.93 -8.99 7.92
C PRO A 301 11.47 -8.91 9.35
N VAL A 302 12.55 -9.62 9.64
CA VAL A 302 13.25 -9.52 10.92
C VAL A 302 13.73 -8.07 11.13
N ASN A 303 14.35 -7.47 10.11
CA ASN A 303 14.75 -6.06 10.14
C ASN A 303 14.85 -5.45 8.74
N TYR A 304 14.86 -4.11 8.70
CA TYR A 304 15.19 -3.32 7.52
C TYR A 304 16.70 -3.03 7.49
N THR A 305 17.28 -2.99 6.28
CA THR A 305 18.71 -2.72 6.12
C THR A 305 18.99 -1.22 6.05
N ARG A 306 20.22 -0.81 6.41
CA ARG A 306 20.64 0.60 6.31
C ARG A 306 20.60 1.16 4.88
N SER A 307 20.69 0.32 3.88
CA SER A 307 20.55 0.72 2.47
C SER A 307 19.20 1.34 2.14
N TYR A 308 18.18 1.09 2.95
CA TYR A 308 16.89 1.78 2.85
C TYR A 308 17.02 3.30 3.05
N LEU A 309 17.83 3.74 4.01
CA LEU A 309 18.05 5.16 4.31
C LEU A 309 18.78 5.92 3.19
N GLN A 310 19.51 5.21 2.35
CA GLN A 310 20.29 5.82 1.26
C GLN A 310 19.47 6.11 0.00
N ARG A 311 18.21 5.65 -0.04
CA ARG A 311 17.31 5.85 -1.18
C ARG A 311 16.72 7.25 -1.13
N LYS A 312 16.86 7.96 -2.25
CA LYS A 312 16.26 9.29 -2.42
C LYS A 312 14.78 9.14 -2.83
N PRO A 313 13.92 10.08 -2.40
CA PRO A 313 12.59 10.22 -2.96
C PRO A 313 12.65 10.42 -4.48
N GLY A 314 11.76 9.77 -5.19
CA GLY A 314 11.54 9.96 -6.63
C GLY A 314 10.34 10.87 -6.88
N HIS A 315 9.54 10.52 -7.90
CA HIS A 315 8.32 11.24 -8.25
C HIS A 315 7.23 11.02 -7.19
N THR A 316 6.51 12.09 -6.88
CA THR A 316 5.31 12.03 -6.03
C THR A 316 4.09 12.11 -6.93
N LEU A 317 3.31 11.04 -6.94
CA LEU A 317 2.23 10.82 -7.90
C LEU A 317 0.88 10.72 -7.18
N LEU A 318 -0.15 11.31 -7.79
CA LEU A 318 -1.53 10.95 -7.52
C LEU A 318 -1.88 9.74 -8.38
N LEU A 319 -2.31 8.65 -7.76
CA LEU A 319 -2.68 7.44 -8.49
C LEU A 319 -4.04 7.63 -9.18
N PRO A 320 -4.21 7.10 -10.42
CA PRO A 320 -5.45 7.18 -11.15
C PRO A 320 -6.47 6.21 -10.54
N LEU A 321 -7.26 6.67 -9.58
CA LEU A 321 -8.35 5.91 -9.00
C LEU A 321 -9.66 6.56 -9.43
N ALA A 322 -10.41 5.90 -10.32
CA ALA A 322 -11.78 6.31 -10.60
C ALA A 322 -12.65 6.04 -9.36
N PRO A 323 -13.64 6.88 -9.07
CA PRO A 323 -14.61 6.56 -8.04
C PRO A 323 -15.28 5.20 -8.39
N VAL A 324 -15.26 4.27 -7.45
CA VAL A 324 -16.06 3.05 -7.58
C VAL A 324 -17.51 3.49 -7.53
N VAL A 325 -18.21 3.43 -8.65
CA VAL A 325 -19.64 3.63 -8.67
C VAL A 325 -20.22 2.48 -7.86
N LYS A 326 -20.80 2.78 -6.70
CA LYS A 326 -21.54 1.78 -5.92
C LYS A 326 -22.70 1.30 -6.77
N ALA A 327 -22.73 0.00 -7.07
CA ALA A 327 -23.84 -0.66 -7.74
C ALA A 327 -25.04 -0.74 -6.79
#